data_96911bcd812740ec520f167450240bcf
#
_entry.id   96911bcd812740ec520f167450240bcf
#
_cell.length_a   1.000
_cell.length_b   1.000
_cell.length_c   1.000
_cell.angle_alpha   90.00
_cell.angle_beta   90.00
_cell.angle_gamma   90.00
#
_symmetry.space_group_name_H-M   'P 1'
#
loop_
_entity.id
_entity.type
_entity.pdbx_description
1 polymer ?
#
loop_
_entity_poly.entity_id
_entity_poly.type
_entity_poly.pdbx_seq_one_letter_code
_entity_poly.pdbx_strand_id
1 'polypeptide(L)'
;MIVIPMAGQSRRFRDAGYARPKYELPLHGESLFACCLRSFERYFDSERFLFVARAGCGAEAFVLEECARLGIAEPRVVTLDAPTRGQAETVLLGLREAGCPGSDAILVFNIDTIRPGYSFPPEAAHSDGYLEVVRAAGEHWSFVRPASSLTRRVAETSEKRRISALCCTGLYYFARAADFTAACETALQTAGDYLECWGELYVAPLYNTLIGAGKHIVYDEAPASRVHFAGTPAEYGALVASHRSLP
;
A
#
# COMPACT_ATOMS: atom_id res chain seq x y z
N MET A 1 -9.22 -0.01 -9.83
CA MET A 1 -9.70 0.14 -8.43
C MET A 1 -8.53 0.38 -7.50
N ILE A 2 -8.63 1.35 -6.59
CA ILE A 2 -7.61 1.65 -5.57
C ILE A 2 -8.00 0.96 -4.27
N VAL A 3 -7.09 0.16 -3.69
CA VAL A 3 -7.33 -0.64 -2.48
C VAL A 3 -6.45 -0.13 -1.35
N ILE A 4 -7.06 0.25 -0.24
CA ILE A 4 -6.39 0.81 0.95
C ILE A 4 -6.53 -0.17 2.12
N PRO A 5 -5.54 -1.03 2.36
CA PRO A 5 -5.51 -1.90 3.53
C PRO A 5 -5.18 -1.09 4.78
N MET A 6 -6.12 -1.03 5.73
CA MET A 6 -5.99 -0.27 6.97
C MET A 6 -6.43 -1.06 8.23
N ALA A 7 -6.47 -2.39 8.13
CA ALA A 7 -6.82 -3.27 9.26
C ALA A 7 -5.68 -3.43 10.29
N GLY A 8 -4.51 -2.83 10.07
CA GLY A 8 -3.36 -2.91 10.95
C GLY A 8 -3.62 -2.35 12.34
N GLN A 9 -2.98 -2.94 13.37
CA GLN A 9 -3.23 -2.62 14.77
C GLN A 9 -2.55 -1.33 15.26
N SER A 10 -1.76 -0.63 14.43
CA SER A 10 -0.99 0.58 14.81
C SER A 10 -0.17 0.42 16.11
N ARG A 11 0.39 -0.78 16.37
CA ARG A 11 1.06 -1.11 17.64
C ARG A 11 2.12 -0.10 18.03
N ARG A 12 3.02 0.27 17.11
CA ARG A 12 4.09 1.26 17.35
C ARG A 12 3.56 2.59 17.84
N PHE A 13 2.42 3.04 17.30
CA PHE A 13 1.77 4.29 17.72
C PHE A 13 1.15 4.15 19.10
N ARG A 14 0.47 3.04 19.40
CA ARG A 14 -0.07 2.78 20.75
C ARG A 14 1.02 2.72 21.80
N ASP A 15 2.11 2.03 21.50
CA ASP A 15 3.28 1.91 22.40
C ASP A 15 3.95 3.28 22.64
N ALA A 16 3.84 4.20 21.68
CA ALA A 16 4.28 5.59 21.80
C ALA A 16 3.22 6.53 22.44
N GLY A 17 2.09 5.99 22.96
CA GLY A 17 1.08 6.75 23.69
C GLY A 17 -0.02 7.38 22.84
N TYR A 18 -0.11 7.09 21.55
CA TYR A 18 -1.21 7.58 20.71
C TYR A 18 -2.49 6.77 20.96
N ALA A 19 -3.57 7.48 21.37
CA ALA A 19 -4.84 6.86 21.70
C ALA A 19 -5.69 6.48 20.48
N ARG A 20 -5.47 7.16 19.34
CA ARG A 20 -6.22 6.94 18.09
C ARG A 20 -5.44 6.06 17.11
N PRO A 21 -6.13 5.37 16.18
CA PRO A 21 -5.49 4.75 15.04
C PRO A 21 -4.65 5.78 14.26
N LYS A 22 -3.50 5.36 13.71
CA LYS A 22 -2.57 6.29 13.04
C LYS A 22 -3.23 7.11 11.92
N TYR A 23 -4.15 6.53 11.17
CA TYR A 23 -4.82 7.19 10.06
C TYR A 23 -5.76 8.34 10.49
N GLU A 24 -6.21 8.35 11.77
CA GLU A 24 -7.01 9.43 12.34
C GLU A 24 -6.16 10.58 12.92
N LEU A 25 -4.84 10.41 12.99
CA LEU A 25 -3.96 11.41 13.59
C LEU A 25 -3.94 12.71 12.76
N PRO A 26 -3.96 13.88 13.42
CA PRO A 26 -3.97 15.17 12.71
C PRO A 26 -2.63 15.47 12.06
N LEU A 27 -2.64 15.89 10.81
CA LEU A 27 -1.47 16.35 10.07
C LEU A 27 -1.82 17.60 9.27
N HIS A 28 -1.24 18.76 9.62
CA HIS A 28 -1.44 20.05 8.95
C HIS A 28 -2.91 20.46 8.75
N GLY A 29 -3.76 20.19 9.75
CA GLY A 29 -5.19 20.57 9.73
C GLY A 29 -6.13 19.54 9.13
N GLU A 30 -5.62 18.43 8.62
CA GLU A 30 -6.40 17.30 8.11
C GLU A 30 -6.07 16.01 8.90
N SER A 31 -6.76 14.91 8.62
CA SER A 31 -6.34 13.59 9.09
C SER A 31 -5.18 13.06 8.25
N LEU A 32 -4.33 12.19 8.81
CA LEU A 32 -3.31 11.48 8.04
C LEU A 32 -3.97 10.67 6.89
N PHE A 33 -5.16 10.13 7.11
CA PHE A 33 -5.99 9.50 6.08
C PHE A 33 -6.21 10.44 4.90
N ALA A 34 -6.72 11.64 5.14
CA ALA A 34 -6.98 12.62 4.09
C ALA A 34 -5.70 12.99 3.33
N CYS A 35 -4.61 13.26 4.06
CA CYS A 35 -3.31 13.56 3.44
C CYS A 35 -2.84 12.41 2.51
N CYS A 36 -3.01 11.14 2.94
CA CYS A 36 -2.67 9.98 2.12
C CYS A 36 -3.56 9.88 0.88
N LEU A 37 -4.90 10.06 1.03
CA LEU A 37 -5.84 9.94 -0.07
C LEU A 37 -5.70 11.05 -1.12
N ARG A 38 -5.27 12.27 -0.72
CA ARG A 38 -4.96 13.34 -1.68
C ARG A 38 -3.86 12.97 -2.69
N SER A 39 -3.08 11.94 -2.42
CA SER A 39 -2.19 11.31 -3.41
C SER A 39 -2.94 10.92 -4.69
N PHE A 40 -4.21 10.59 -4.57
CA PHE A 40 -5.08 10.11 -5.65
C PHE A 40 -6.20 11.10 -6.04
N GLU A 41 -6.09 12.38 -5.68
CA GLU A 41 -7.15 13.39 -5.89
C GLU A 41 -7.66 13.40 -7.34
N ARG A 42 -6.79 13.24 -8.32
CA ARG A 42 -7.17 13.18 -9.75
C ARG A 42 -8.04 11.97 -10.13
N TYR A 43 -8.15 10.98 -9.25
CA TYR A 43 -8.88 9.72 -9.47
C TYR A 43 -10.17 9.62 -8.66
N PHE A 44 -10.53 10.64 -7.87
CA PHE A 44 -11.68 10.60 -6.97
C PHE A 44 -13.01 10.41 -7.70
N ASP A 45 -13.14 10.94 -8.92
CA ASP A 45 -14.35 10.83 -9.75
C ASP A 45 -14.31 9.65 -10.74
N SER A 46 -13.16 9.02 -10.95
CA SER A 46 -12.97 8.04 -12.03
C SER A 46 -12.67 6.63 -11.54
N GLU A 47 -12.14 6.48 -10.32
CA GLU A 47 -11.74 5.20 -9.77
C GLU A 47 -12.58 4.81 -8.55
N ARG A 48 -12.84 3.52 -8.45
CA ARG A 48 -13.45 2.94 -7.25
C ARG A 48 -12.41 2.82 -6.15
N PHE A 49 -12.79 3.16 -4.91
CA PHE A 49 -11.95 3.03 -3.72
C PHE A 49 -12.48 1.93 -2.81
N LEU A 50 -11.62 0.97 -2.47
CA LEU A 50 -11.90 -0.08 -1.50
C LEU A 50 -11.02 0.12 -0.26
N PHE A 51 -11.66 0.36 0.87
CA PHE A 51 -11.03 0.46 2.17
C PHE A 51 -11.24 -0.84 2.93
N VAL A 52 -10.17 -1.44 3.45
CA VAL A 52 -10.27 -2.69 4.21
C VAL A 52 -9.80 -2.42 5.64
N ALA A 53 -10.75 -2.29 6.55
CA ALA A 53 -10.53 -1.91 7.94
C ALA A 53 -10.79 -3.06 8.92
N ARG A 54 -10.44 -2.85 10.18
CA ARG A 54 -10.81 -3.78 11.25
C ARG A 54 -12.16 -3.37 11.83
N ALA A 55 -13.03 -4.34 12.08
CA ALA A 55 -14.31 -4.13 12.74
C ALA A 55 -14.14 -3.61 14.20
N GLY A 56 -15.17 -2.97 14.72
CA GLY A 56 -15.24 -2.55 16.11
C GLY A 56 -14.42 -1.30 16.47
N CYS A 57 -13.81 -0.60 15.48
CA CYS A 57 -12.98 0.59 15.73
C CYS A 57 -13.63 1.90 15.25
N GLY A 58 -14.90 1.89 14.80
CA GLY A 58 -15.53 3.07 14.17
C GLY A 58 -14.93 3.46 12.82
N ALA A 59 -14.06 2.62 12.25
CA ALA A 59 -13.31 2.93 11.04
C ALA A 59 -14.22 3.18 9.84
N GLU A 60 -15.33 2.45 9.73
CA GLU A 60 -16.28 2.61 8.61
C GLU A 60 -16.89 4.01 8.59
N ALA A 61 -17.44 4.47 9.71
CA ALA A 61 -18.03 5.80 9.82
C ALA A 61 -16.99 6.89 9.54
N PHE A 62 -15.78 6.77 10.11
CA PHE A 62 -14.67 7.68 9.87
C PHE A 62 -14.29 7.74 8.38
N VAL A 63 -14.13 6.60 7.71
CA VAL A 63 -13.76 6.53 6.30
C VAL A 63 -14.81 7.17 5.42
N LEU A 64 -16.10 6.87 5.67
CA LEU A 64 -17.20 7.44 4.88
C LEU A 64 -17.30 8.96 5.05
N GLU A 65 -17.12 9.47 6.26
CA GLU A 65 -17.09 10.92 6.53
C GLU A 65 -15.92 11.60 5.82
N GLU A 66 -14.71 11.06 5.93
CA GLU A 66 -13.53 11.60 5.26
C GLU A 66 -13.65 11.54 3.73
N CYS A 67 -14.16 10.43 3.18
CA CYS A 67 -14.39 10.31 1.75
C CYS A 67 -15.42 11.33 1.23
N ALA A 68 -16.51 11.56 1.98
CA ALA A 68 -17.49 12.60 1.63
C ALA A 68 -16.83 13.99 1.65
N ARG A 69 -16.00 14.29 2.64
CA ARG A 69 -15.27 15.56 2.73
C ARG A 69 -14.26 15.75 1.60
N LEU A 70 -13.63 14.67 1.14
CA LEU A 70 -12.66 14.67 0.03
C LEU A 70 -13.34 14.66 -1.35
N GLY A 71 -14.63 14.35 -1.45
CA GLY A 71 -15.34 14.22 -2.72
C GLY A 71 -15.10 12.90 -3.45
N ILE A 72 -14.74 11.83 -2.72
CA ILE A 72 -14.63 10.48 -3.31
C ILE A 72 -16.03 9.94 -3.56
N ALA A 73 -16.36 9.70 -4.83
CA ALA A 73 -17.74 9.44 -5.26
C ALA A 73 -18.30 8.10 -4.77
N GLU A 74 -17.52 7.03 -4.84
CA GLU A 74 -17.98 5.66 -4.56
C GLU A 74 -17.02 4.91 -3.63
N PRO A 75 -16.87 5.32 -2.35
CA PRO A 75 -16.07 4.60 -1.39
C PRO A 75 -16.78 3.31 -0.97
N ARG A 76 -16.06 2.20 -0.99
CA ARG A 76 -16.52 0.94 -0.40
C ARG A 76 -15.67 0.59 0.81
N VAL A 77 -16.31 0.30 1.93
CA VAL A 77 -15.64 -0.12 3.15
C VAL A 77 -15.97 -1.58 3.42
N VAL A 78 -14.93 -2.38 3.64
CA VAL A 78 -15.03 -3.76 4.13
C VAL A 78 -14.41 -3.81 5.51
N THR A 79 -15.12 -4.35 6.48
CA THR A 79 -14.63 -4.53 7.85
C THR A 79 -14.35 -6.00 8.13
N LEU A 80 -13.18 -6.30 8.69
CA LEU A 80 -12.74 -7.64 9.04
C LEU A 80 -12.83 -7.85 10.56
N ASP A 81 -13.51 -8.91 10.99
CA ASP A 81 -13.71 -9.22 12.41
C ASP A 81 -12.44 -9.76 13.08
N ALA A 82 -11.61 -10.50 12.34
CA ALA A 82 -10.38 -11.11 12.83
C ALA A 82 -9.12 -10.36 12.36
N PRO A 83 -8.05 -10.37 13.16
CA PRO A 83 -6.73 -9.92 12.70
C PRO A 83 -6.25 -10.76 11.51
N THR A 84 -5.61 -10.11 10.56
CA THR A 84 -4.98 -10.75 9.40
C THR A 84 -3.50 -11.04 9.68
N ARG A 85 -2.92 -11.97 8.90
CA ARG A 85 -1.49 -12.29 8.94
C ARG A 85 -0.61 -11.23 8.29
N GLY A 86 -1.19 -10.17 7.76
CA GLY A 86 -0.47 -9.04 7.16
C GLY A 86 -1.26 -8.33 6.07
N GLN A 87 -0.59 -7.37 5.45
CA GLN A 87 -1.21 -6.49 4.45
C GLN A 87 -1.80 -7.27 3.26
N ALA A 88 -1.08 -8.25 2.74
CA ALA A 88 -1.55 -9.01 1.58
C ALA A 88 -2.83 -9.80 1.88
N GLU A 89 -2.93 -10.43 3.04
CA GLU A 89 -4.17 -11.11 3.44
C GLU A 89 -5.32 -10.12 3.65
N THR A 90 -5.04 -8.95 4.22
CA THR A 90 -6.06 -7.88 4.36
C THR A 90 -6.64 -7.51 3.00
N VAL A 91 -5.79 -7.28 1.99
CA VAL A 91 -6.23 -6.99 0.62
C VAL A 91 -7.02 -8.15 0.03
N LEU A 92 -6.55 -9.39 0.16
CA LEU A 92 -7.23 -10.58 -0.35
C LEU A 92 -8.66 -10.72 0.19
N LEU A 93 -8.82 -10.60 1.51
CA LEU A 93 -10.13 -10.69 2.15
C LEU A 93 -11.04 -9.53 1.73
N GLY A 94 -10.50 -8.32 1.64
CA GLY A 94 -11.24 -7.16 1.14
C GLY A 94 -11.73 -7.33 -0.30
N LEU A 95 -10.90 -7.84 -1.21
CA LEU A 95 -11.26 -8.10 -2.60
C LEU A 95 -12.37 -9.15 -2.71
N ARG A 96 -12.29 -10.22 -1.91
CA ARG A 96 -13.30 -11.29 -1.86
C ARG A 96 -14.64 -10.76 -1.37
N GLU A 97 -14.65 -10.08 -0.24
CA GLU A 97 -15.87 -9.52 0.35
C GLU A 97 -16.48 -8.43 -0.53
N ALA A 98 -15.62 -7.68 -1.23
CA ALA A 98 -16.06 -6.71 -2.23
C ALA A 98 -16.58 -7.36 -3.54
N GLY A 99 -16.45 -8.67 -3.73
CA GLY A 99 -16.81 -9.34 -4.98
C GLY A 99 -16.02 -8.78 -6.18
N CYS A 100 -14.73 -8.45 -5.98
CA CYS A 100 -13.92 -7.87 -7.05
C CYS A 100 -13.70 -8.89 -8.18
N PRO A 101 -14.05 -8.55 -9.43
CA PRO A 101 -13.77 -9.43 -10.56
C PRO A 101 -12.27 -9.69 -10.73
N GLY A 102 -11.90 -10.93 -10.98
CA GLY A 102 -10.48 -11.31 -11.17
C GLY A 102 -9.81 -10.64 -12.37
N SER A 103 -10.60 -10.14 -13.33
CA SER A 103 -10.12 -9.38 -14.49
C SER A 103 -9.77 -7.93 -14.18
N ASP A 104 -10.27 -7.38 -13.07
CA ASP A 104 -10.09 -5.99 -12.72
C ASP A 104 -8.65 -5.68 -12.33
N ALA A 105 -8.15 -4.54 -12.75
CA ALA A 105 -6.89 -4.02 -12.26
C ALA A 105 -7.04 -3.45 -10.83
N ILE A 106 -6.04 -3.70 -9.99
CA ILE A 106 -5.99 -3.18 -8.63
C ILE A 106 -4.68 -2.42 -8.37
N LEU A 107 -4.80 -1.33 -7.62
CA LEU A 107 -3.68 -0.56 -7.08
C LEU A 107 -3.77 -0.58 -5.56
N VAL A 108 -2.87 -1.28 -4.90
CA VAL A 108 -2.77 -1.32 -3.44
C VAL A 108 -1.89 -0.17 -2.96
N PHE A 109 -2.34 0.58 -1.96
CA PHE A 109 -1.58 1.68 -1.40
C PHE A 109 -1.64 1.73 0.12
N ASN A 110 -0.50 2.00 0.75
CA ASN A 110 -0.39 2.09 2.20
C ASN A 110 -1.03 3.37 2.72
N ILE A 111 -1.85 3.25 3.78
CA ILE A 111 -2.52 4.40 4.44
C ILE A 111 -1.57 5.27 5.27
N ASP A 112 -0.29 5.05 5.22
CA ASP A 112 0.76 5.80 5.92
C ASP A 112 1.84 6.34 4.99
N THR A 113 1.55 6.38 3.69
CA THR A 113 2.40 7.00 2.67
C THR A 113 1.65 8.15 2.03
N ILE A 114 2.29 9.29 1.88
CA ILE A 114 1.75 10.47 1.19
C ILE A 114 2.57 10.67 -0.09
N ARG A 115 1.91 10.68 -1.23
CA ARG A 115 2.51 10.74 -2.57
C ARG A 115 1.86 11.84 -3.43
N PRO A 116 2.10 13.13 -3.13
CA PRO A 116 1.43 14.23 -3.80
C PRO A 116 1.58 14.17 -5.32
N GLY A 117 0.47 14.40 -6.02
CA GLY A 117 0.45 14.44 -7.47
C GLY A 117 0.77 13.10 -8.14
N TYR A 118 0.43 11.97 -7.50
CA TYR A 118 0.57 10.67 -8.13
C TYR A 118 -0.15 10.61 -9.47
N SER A 119 0.51 10.05 -10.46
CA SER A 119 -0.09 9.68 -11.74
C SER A 119 0.38 8.30 -12.14
N PHE A 120 -0.53 7.47 -12.63
CA PHE A 120 -0.20 6.13 -13.13
C PHE A 120 0.82 6.23 -14.26
N PRO A 121 1.99 5.56 -14.14
CA PRO A 121 3.04 5.69 -15.14
C PRO A 121 2.63 5.01 -16.46
N PRO A 122 2.77 5.67 -17.63
CA PRO A 122 2.38 5.11 -18.92
C PRO A 122 3.04 3.76 -19.22
N GLU A 123 4.28 3.57 -18.78
CA GLU A 123 5.03 2.32 -18.99
C GLU A 123 4.41 1.13 -18.25
N ALA A 124 3.70 1.37 -17.16
CA ALA A 124 3.02 0.33 -16.41
C ALA A 124 1.73 -0.16 -17.09
N ALA A 125 1.16 0.62 -18.03
CA ALA A 125 -0.10 0.27 -18.71
C ALA A 125 -0.02 -1.03 -19.54
N HIS A 126 1.18 -1.44 -19.93
CA HIS A 126 1.43 -2.67 -20.71
C HIS A 126 2.14 -3.75 -19.88
N SER A 127 2.18 -3.62 -18.56
CA SER A 127 2.77 -4.60 -17.66
C SER A 127 1.70 -5.44 -16.96
N ASP A 128 2.09 -6.61 -16.45
CA ASP A 128 1.24 -7.43 -15.60
C ASP A 128 1.19 -6.88 -14.15
N GLY A 129 2.16 -6.03 -13.79
CA GLY A 129 2.20 -5.38 -12.49
C GLY A 129 3.34 -4.37 -12.39
N TYR A 130 3.17 -3.42 -11.46
CA TYR A 130 4.22 -2.44 -11.20
C TYR A 130 4.35 -2.11 -9.71
N LEU A 131 5.57 -1.77 -9.30
CA LEU A 131 5.89 -1.29 -7.96
C LEU A 131 6.47 0.13 -8.06
N GLU A 132 5.95 1.07 -7.27
CA GLU A 132 6.60 2.36 -7.12
C GLU A 132 7.73 2.25 -6.10
N VAL A 133 8.89 2.83 -6.42
CA VAL A 133 10.09 2.79 -5.58
C VAL A 133 10.71 4.17 -5.40
N VAL A 134 11.51 4.31 -4.34
CA VAL A 134 12.40 5.44 -4.10
C VAL A 134 13.79 4.91 -3.76
N ARG A 135 14.83 5.76 -3.92
CA ARG A 135 16.15 5.44 -3.37
C ARG A 135 16.22 5.85 -1.91
N ALA A 136 16.43 4.88 -1.04
CA ALA A 136 16.57 5.11 0.39
C ALA A 136 17.67 4.23 1.01
N ALA A 137 18.12 4.62 2.20
CA ALA A 137 19.01 3.84 3.04
C ALA A 137 18.21 2.95 4.02
N GLY A 138 18.91 2.03 4.69
CA GLY A 138 18.31 1.14 5.69
C GLY A 138 17.89 -0.21 5.12
N GLU A 139 17.42 -1.09 6.01
CA GLU A 139 17.05 -2.48 5.68
C GLU A 139 15.60 -2.83 5.99
N HIS A 140 14.83 -1.87 6.52
CA HIS A 140 13.46 -2.08 6.97
C HIS A 140 12.40 -1.94 5.86
N TRP A 141 12.83 -1.96 4.61
CA TRP A 141 11.99 -1.77 3.42
C TRP A 141 11.68 -3.09 2.71
N SER A 142 10.64 -3.05 1.90
CA SER A 142 10.56 -3.94 0.74
C SER A 142 11.45 -3.39 -0.37
N PHE A 143 12.12 -4.25 -1.11
CA PHE A 143 13.12 -3.88 -2.12
C PHE A 143 12.77 -4.47 -3.48
N VAL A 144 13.22 -3.78 -4.54
CA VAL A 144 13.13 -4.22 -5.93
C VAL A 144 14.54 -4.36 -6.50
N ARG A 145 14.85 -5.50 -7.12
CA ARG A 145 16.07 -5.68 -7.92
C ARG A 145 15.73 -5.64 -9.40
N PRO A 146 16.26 -4.67 -10.17
CA PRO A 146 16.10 -4.61 -11.61
C PRO A 146 16.69 -5.84 -12.32
N ALA A 147 16.10 -6.25 -13.43
CA ALA A 147 16.65 -7.31 -14.27
C ALA A 147 17.98 -6.88 -14.95
N SER A 148 18.12 -5.59 -15.24
CA SER A 148 19.37 -4.98 -15.72
C SER A 148 19.36 -3.49 -15.44
N SER A 149 20.50 -2.81 -15.61
CA SER A 149 20.60 -1.35 -15.49
C SER A 149 19.93 -0.58 -16.63
N LEU A 150 19.54 -1.27 -17.70
CA LEU A 150 18.98 -0.66 -18.92
C LEU A 150 17.45 -0.76 -19.01
N THR A 151 16.83 -1.49 -18.10
CA THR A 151 15.38 -1.72 -18.13
C THR A 151 14.75 -1.46 -16.78
N ARG A 152 13.46 -1.09 -16.79
CA ARG A 152 12.64 -1.01 -15.56
C ARG A 152 12.00 -2.35 -15.17
N ARG A 153 12.37 -3.46 -15.83
CA ARG A 153 11.89 -4.79 -15.51
C ARG A 153 12.43 -5.25 -14.15
N VAL A 154 11.56 -5.81 -13.34
CA VAL A 154 11.90 -6.38 -12.03
C VAL A 154 12.33 -7.83 -12.19
N ALA A 155 13.47 -8.19 -11.59
CA ALA A 155 13.96 -9.56 -11.52
C ALA A 155 13.62 -10.25 -10.19
N GLU A 156 13.53 -9.47 -9.11
CA GLU A 156 13.28 -9.99 -7.76
C GLU A 156 12.73 -8.89 -6.86
N THR A 157 11.88 -9.27 -5.91
CA THR A 157 11.51 -8.44 -4.77
C THR A 157 11.91 -9.11 -3.47
N SER A 158 12.15 -8.34 -2.42
CA SER A 158 12.44 -8.87 -1.08
C SER A 158 11.84 -8.00 0.00
N GLU A 159 11.64 -8.57 1.17
CA GLU A 159 11.20 -7.85 2.37
C GLU A 159 12.31 -7.88 3.41
N LYS A 160 12.66 -6.72 3.99
CA LYS A 160 13.66 -6.58 5.06
C LYS A 160 15.03 -7.23 4.77
N ARG A 161 15.32 -7.48 3.53
CA ARG A 161 16.62 -7.96 3.03
C ARG A 161 17.01 -7.09 1.84
N ARG A 162 18.05 -6.27 2.05
CA ARG A 162 18.49 -5.32 1.03
C ARG A 162 19.09 -6.03 -0.18
N ILE A 163 18.44 -5.93 -1.33
CA ILE A 163 18.91 -6.48 -2.63
C ILE A 163 19.26 -5.40 -3.64
N SER A 164 18.96 -4.14 -3.33
CA SER A 164 19.27 -2.96 -4.14
C SER A 164 19.14 -1.68 -3.32
N ALA A 165 19.25 -0.51 -3.98
CA ALA A 165 18.92 0.78 -3.40
C ALA A 165 17.45 1.20 -3.62
N LEU A 166 16.66 0.42 -4.36
CA LEU A 166 15.28 0.71 -4.71
C LEU A 166 14.34 0.15 -3.65
N CYS A 167 13.75 1.03 -2.86
CA CYS A 167 12.85 0.72 -1.76
C CYS A 167 11.41 0.99 -2.18
N CYS A 168 10.49 0.05 -1.94
CA CYS A 168 9.08 0.22 -2.28
C CYS A 168 8.44 1.33 -1.44
N THR A 169 7.61 2.16 -2.06
CA THR A 169 6.87 3.25 -1.40
C THR A 169 5.61 2.77 -0.69
N GLY A 170 5.20 1.52 -0.92
CA GLY A 170 3.91 0.99 -0.46
C GLY A 170 2.80 1.11 -1.51
N LEU A 171 3.17 1.38 -2.77
CA LEU A 171 2.27 1.42 -3.92
C LEU A 171 2.56 0.24 -4.84
N TYR A 172 1.54 -0.58 -5.08
CA TYR A 172 1.63 -1.86 -5.78
C TYR A 172 0.47 -2.03 -6.76
N TYR A 173 0.75 -2.20 -8.04
CA TYR A 173 -0.24 -2.41 -9.09
C TYR A 173 -0.21 -3.84 -9.62
N PHE A 174 -1.38 -4.42 -9.79
CA PHE A 174 -1.60 -5.69 -10.47
C PHE A 174 -2.62 -5.45 -11.59
N ALA A 175 -2.25 -5.79 -12.81
CA ALA A 175 -3.12 -5.63 -13.98
C ALA A 175 -4.38 -6.50 -13.87
N ARG A 176 -4.35 -7.56 -13.05
CA ARG A 176 -5.48 -8.44 -12.76
C ARG A 176 -5.51 -8.81 -11.29
N ALA A 177 -6.64 -8.61 -10.64
CA ALA A 177 -6.86 -9.03 -9.26
C ALA A 177 -6.67 -10.54 -9.07
N ALA A 178 -6.94 -11.34 -10.10
CA ALA A 178 -6.70 -12.79 -10.10
C ALA A 178 -5.22 -13.14 -9.89
N ASP A 179 -4.28 -12.38 -10.47
CA ASP A 179 -2.84 -12.61 -10.32
C ASP A 179 -2.40 -12.34 -8.87
N PHE A 180 -2.89 -11.25 -8.26
CA PHE A 180 -2.69 -10.97 -6.84
C PHE A 180 -3.27 -12.06 -5.96
N THR A 181 -4.53 -12.45 -6.22
CA THR A 181 -5.24 -13.47 -5.43
C THR A 181 -4.49 -14.80 -5.45
N ALA A 182 -4.11 -15.30 -6.63
CA ALA A 182 -3.39 -16.56 -6.77
C ALA A 182 -2.02 -16.52 -6.06
N ALA A 183 -1.27 -15.43 -6.21
CA ALA A 183 0.03 -15.25 -5.53
C ALA A 183 -0.13 -15.19 -4.00
N CYS A 184 -1.16 -14.51 -3.51
CA CYS A 184 -1.44 -14.41 -2.08
C CYS A 184 -1.90 -15.78 -1.50
N GLU A 185 -2.76 -16.51 -2.20
CA GLU A 185 -3.20 -17.85 -1.79
C GLU A 185 -2.02 -18.83 -1.74
N THR A 186 -1.12 -18.78 -2.71
CA THR A 186 0.12 -19.57 -2.72
C THR A 186 0.98 -19.24 -1.50
N ALA A 187 1.19 -17.96 -1.21
CA ALA A 187 1.96 -17.51 -0.05
C ALA A 187 1.28 -17.92 1.28
N LEU A 188 -0.05 -17.98 1.33
CA LEU A 188 -0.79 -18.42 2.51
C LEU A 188 -0.66 -19.92 2.77
N GLN A 189 -0.41 -20.73 1.75
CA GLN A 189 -0.15 -22.18 1.92
C GLN A 189 1.20 -22.44 2.60
N THR A 190 2.18 -21.55 2.38
CA THR A 190 3.51 -21.58 3.00
C THR A 190 3.68 -20.45 4.03
N ALA A 191 2.59 -20.01 4.66
CA ALA A 191 2.57 -18.83 5.54
C ALA A 191 3.53 -18.98 6.73
N GLY A 192 3.84 -20.20 7.19
CA GLY A 192 4.84 -20.43 8.23
C GLY A 192 6.17 -19.79 7.88
N ASP A 193 6.70 -20.07 6.69
CA ASP A 193 7.98 -19.55 6.22
C ASP A 193 7.99 -18.02 6.12
N TYR A 194 6.89 -17.43 5.61
CA TYR A 194 6.74 -15.97 5.51
C TYR A 194 6.68 -15.30 6.88
N LEU A 195 5.91 -15.88 7.81
CA LEU A 195 5.75 -15.33 9.16
C LEU A 195 7.03 -15.48 9.99
N GLU A 196 7.75 -16.58 9.85
CA GLU A 196 9.05 -16.78 10.50
C GLU A 196 10.10 -15.79 9.99
N CYS A 197 10.15 -15.55 8.67
CA CYS A 197 11.12 -14.64 8.09
C CYS A 197 10.81 -13.16 8.36
N TRP A 198 9.54 -12.76 8.30
CA TRP A 198 9.16 -11.33 8.25
C TRP A 198 8.10 -10.90 9.26
N GLY A 199 7.48 -11.84 9.97
CA GLY A 199 6.43 -11.58 10.97
C GLY A 199 5.06 -11.24 10.39
N GLU A 200 4.98 -10.91 9.08
CA GLU A 200 3.75 -10.52 8.39
C GLU A 200 3.80 -10.95 6.91
N LEU A 201 2.63 -11.12 6.30
CA LEU A 201 2.49 -11.37 4.87
C LEU A 201 2.42 -10.03 4.11
N TYR A 202 3.55 -9.61 3.53
CA TYR A 202 3.70 -8.37 2.76
C TYR A 202 3.29 -8.55 1.30
N VAL A 203 2.95 -7.44 0.63
CA VAL A 203 2.55 -7.44 -0.79
C VAL A 203 3.75 -7.60 -1.74
N ALA A 204 4.87 -6.91 -1.48
CA ALA A 204 6.02 -6.90 -2.39
C ALA A 204 6.57 -8.31 -2.71
N PRO A 205 6.74 -9.25 -1.76
CA PRO A 205 7.22 -10.60 -2.06
C PRO A 205 6.31 -11.40 -3.01
N LEU A 206 5.01 -11.08 -3.09
CA LEU A 206 4.06 -11.78 -3.98
C LEU A 206 4.45 -11.65 -5.46
N TYR A 207 5.11 -10.55 -5.83
CA TYR A 207 5.58 -10.36 -7.20
C TYR A 207 6.59 -11.43 -7.66
N ASN A 208 7.31 -12.07 -6.75
CA ASN A 208 8.22 -13.16 -7.12
C ASN A 208 7.47 -14.35 -7.73
N THR A 209 6.23 -14.63 -7.29
CA THR A 209 5.37 -15.66 -7.89
C THR A 209 5.01 -15.28 -9.32
N LEU A 210 4.65 -14.03 -9.58
CA LEU A 210 4.33 -13.52 -10.90
C LEU A 210 5.57 -13.55 -11.81
N ILE A 211 6.73 -13.10 -11.31
CA ILE A 211 8.01 -13.11 -12.04
C ILE A 211 8.38 -14.54 -12.41
N GLY A 212 8.26 -15.50 -11.47
CA GLY A 212 8.51 -16.92 -11.70
C GLY A 212 7.58 -17.53 -12.75
N ALA A 213 6.36 -17.02 -12.88
CA ALA A 213 5.39 -17.38 -13.93
C ALA A 213 5.64 -16.66 -15.28
N GLY A 214 6.73 -15.90 -15.41
CA GLY A 214 7.10 -15.19 -16.65
C GLY A 214 6.36 -13.88 -16.90
N LYS A 215 5.57 -13.39 -15.92
CA LYS A 215 4.85 -12.11 -16.01
C LYS A 215 5.81 -10.93 -16.18
N HIS A 216 5.33 -9.90 -16.87
CA HIS A 216 6.08 -8.66 -17.09
C HIS A 216 5.84 -7.69 -15.93
N ILE A 217 6.74 -7.69 -14.96
CA ILE A 217 6.69 -6.79 -13.80
C ILE A 217 7.70 -5.66 -14.01
N VAL A 218 7.26 -4.41 -13.77
CA VAL A 218 8.11 -3.22 -13.90
C VAL A 218 8.13 -2.42 -12.59
N TYR A 219 9.10 -1.52 -12.46
CA TYR A 219 9.10 -0.53 -11.39
C TYR A 219 9.12 0.89 -11.95
N ASP A 220 8.58 1.84 -11.18
CA ASP A 220 8.74 3.27 -11.43
C ASP A 220 9.42 3.94 -10.25
N GLU A 221 10.41 4.81 -10.54
CA GLU A 221 11.17 5.49 -9.49
C GLU A 221 10.59 6.89 -9.25
N ALA A 222 9.92 7.07 -8.12
CA ALA A 222 9.41 8.35 -7.69
C ALA A 222 10.53 9.24 -7.15
N PRO A 223 10.48 10.56 -7.38
CA PRO A 223 11.38 11.49 -6.70
C PRO A 223 11.20 11.40 -5.18
N ALA A 224 12.28 11.19 -4.43
CA ALA A 224 12.22 11.05 -2.98
C ALA A 224 11.59 12.28 -2.27
N SER A 225 11.69 13.47 -2.88
CA SER A 225 11.05 14.69 -2.38
C SER A 225 9.52 14.70 -2.50
N ARG A 226 8.93 13.74 -3.22
CA ARG A 226 7.49 13.58 -3.41
C ARG A 226 6.90 12.35 -2.72
N VAL A 227 7.65 11.72 -1.83
CA VAL A 227 7.15 10.59 -1.05
C VAL A 227 7.44 10.86 0.42
N HIS A 228 6.38 10.86 1.23
CA HIS A 228 6.49 11.11 2.66
C HIS A 228 5.91 9.92 3.42
N PHE A 229 6.68 9.40 4.37
CA PHE A 229 6.30 8.24 5.16
C PHE A 229 5.83 8.67 6.55
N ALA A 230 4.78 8.02 7.05
CA ALA A 230 4.21 8.18 8.38
C ALA A 230 3.94 6.80 9.03
N GLY A 231 4.71 5.79 8.67
CA GLY A 231 4.55 4.41 9.17
C GLY A 231 5.04 4.21 10.60
N THR A 232 5.84 5.15 11.12
CA THR A 232 6.35 5.15 12.48
C THR A 232 6.03 6.47 13.21
N PRO A 233 5.99 6.48 14.57
CA PRO A 233 5.83 7.72 15.34
C PRO A 233 6.90 8.78 15.03
N ALA A 234 8.14 8.35 14.76
CA ALA A 234 9.25 9.26 14.43
C ALA A 234 9.03 9.94 13.06
N GLU A 235 8.64 9.18 12.04
CA GLU A 235 8.32 9.71 10.71
C GLU A 235 7.13 10.67 10.78
N TYR A 236 6.04 10.27 11.46
CA TYR A 236 4.88 11.12 11.67
C TYR A 236 5.25 12.41 12.41
N GLY A 237 6.03 12.32 13.50
CA GLY A 237 6.51 13.49 14.26
C GLY A 237 7.35 14.43 13.39
N ALA A 238 8.20 13.90 12.51
CA ALA A 238 8.96 14.70 11.57
C ALA A 238 8.06 15.43 10.56
N LEU A 239 6.98 14.79 10.08
CA LEU A 239 6.00 15.43 9.20
C LEU A 239 5.24 16.54 9.92
N VAL A 240 4.77 16.29 11.15
CA VAL A 240 4.08 17.32 11.97
C VAL A 240 4.98 18.54 12.22
N ALA A 241 6.27 18.32 12.48
CA ALA A 241 7.23 19.39 12.70
C ALA A 241 7.64 20.14 11.40
N SER A 242 7.43 19.54 10.24
CA SER A 242 7.69 20.19 8.97
C SER A 242 6.63 21.28 8.72
N HIS A 243 7.02 22.55 8.71
CA HIS A 243 6.13 23.67 8.36
C HIS A 243 5.85 23.74 6.84
N ARG A 244 6.22 22.74 6.08
CA ARG A 244 5.91 22.66 4.66
C ARG A 244 4.49 22.13 4.52
N SER A 245 3.61 22.95 3.93
CA SER A 245 2.40 22.44 3.31
C SER A 245 2.81 21.25 2.44
N LEU A 246 2.27 20.08 2.68
CA LEU A 246 2.42 18.95 1.76
C LEU A 246 1.79 19.43 0.45
N PRO A 247 2.54 19.49 -0.65
CA PRO A 247 2.06 20.05 -1.91
C PRO A 247 0.94 19.21 -2.50
#